data_3a7e49c2784416a72e48d4a976781a84
#
_entry.id   3a7e49c2784416a72e48d4a976781a84
#
_cell.length_a   1.000
_cell.length_b   1.000
_cell.length_c   1.000
_cell.angle_alpha   90.00
_cell.angle_beta   90.00
_cell.angle_gamma   90.00
#
_symmetry.space_group_name_H-M   'P 1'
#
loop_
_entity.id
_entity.type
_entity.pdbx_description
1 polymer ?
#
loop_
_entity_poly.entity_id
_entity_poly.type
_entity_poly.pdbx_seq_one_letter_code
_entity_poly.pdbx_strand_id
1 'polypeptide(L)'
;MSEKIAVADEQQSAQTGFRKLNDPPAAVDPNSIKTNNQFTSIVHTSFFSPEQCKAIIEACEKPLWIQGEVNEGQIDKNLRNVRQQGLMMNEEGWPHTRILELMKQANEARFKFKLNGFMNYDAPMIMEYGKGCHYDWHIDVGKAVPNRKLSFTIQLSKPEDYEGGDIEFLGTQVDTASFRQQGTCIIFPSFLAHKISKVKSGNRLSIVGWVHGPTYE
;
A
#
# COMPACT_ATOMS: atom_id res chain seq x y z
N MET A 1 31.68 -10.60 10.75
CA MET A 1 31.84 -9.19 11.18
C MET A 1 30.93 -8.23 10.38
N SER A 2 29.79 -8.65 9.83
CA SER A 2 28.90 -7.78 9.01
C SER A 2 27.48 -7.56 9.55
N GLU A 3 27.15 -8.07 10.72
CA GLU A 3 25.79 -7.93 11.28
C GLU A 3 25.58 -6.70 12.19
N LYS A 4 26.65 -5.99 12.56
CA LYS A 4 26.52 -4.83 13.47
C LYS A 4 26.30 -3.47 12.78
N ILE A 5 26.38 -3.38 11.46
CA ILE A 5 26.29 -2.10 10.73
C ILE A 5 24.82 -1.76 10.38
N ALA A 6 23.94 -2.73 10.19
CA ALA A 6 22.56 -2.49 9.80
C ALA A 6 21.67 -1.92 10.94
N VAL A 7 21.98 -2.22 12.20
CA VAL A 7 21.17 -1.80 13.36
C VAL A 7 21.43 -0.36 13.79
N ALA A 8 22.61 0.18 13.49
CA ALA A 8 22.95 1.56 13.89
C ALA A 8 22.28 2.62 13.00
N ASP A 9 21.99 2.33 11.74
CA ASP A 9 21.40 3.30 10.81
C ASP A 9 19.89 3.52 11.01
N GLU A 10 19.16 2.52 11.51
CA GLU A 10 17.73 2.66 11.80
C GLU A 10 17.43 3.62 12.96
N GLN A 11 18.32 3.69 13.95
CA GLN A 11 18.13 4.59 15.10
C GLN A 11 18.45 6.06 14.77
N GLN A 12 19.30 6.33 13.79
CA GLN A 12 19.64 7.70 13.39
C GLN A 12 18.62 8.33 12.44
N SER A 13 17.87 7.54 11.67
CA SER A 13 16.85 8.05 10.73
C SER A 13 15.54 8.47 11.42
N ALA A 14 15.28 8.02 12.64
CA ALA A 14 14.11 8.41 13.43
C ALA A 14 14.14 9.87 13.90
N GLN A 15 15.31 10.53 13.87
CA GLN A 15 15.47 11.90 14.37
C GLN A 15 15.20 13.01 13.35
N THR A 16 15.07 12.72 12.06
CA THR A 16 14.94 13.77 11.02
C THR A 16 13.62 13.76 10.27
N GLY A 17 12.67 12.89 10.59
CA GLY A 17 11.32 12.87 9.99
C GLY A 17 11.24 12.52 8.50
N PHE A 18 12.34 12.67 7.75
CA PHE A 18 12.41 12.34 6.33
C PHE A 18 13.79 11.78 5.99
N ARG A 19 13.86 10.58 5.44
CA ARG A 19 15.08 10.14 4.76
C ARG A 19 15.30 11.02 3.53
N LYS A 20 16.54 11.50 3.35
CA LYS A 20 16.91 12.18 2.09
C LYS A 20 16.74 11.19 0.93
N LEU A 21 16.35 11.69 -0.23
CA LEU A 21 16.15 10.89 -1.45
C LEU A 21 17.37 10.03 -1.85
N ASN A 22 18.54 10.45 -1.44
CA ASN A 22 19.81 9.74 -1.71
C ASN A 22 20.13 8.63 -0.71
N ASP A 23 19.30 8.45 0.33
CA ASP A 23 19.48 7.30 1.20
C ASP A 23 19.10 6.05 0.39
N PRO A 24 19.95 5.03 0.32
CA PRO A 24 19.60 3.79 -0.35
C PRO A 24 18.29 3.26 0.29
N PRO A 25 17.37 2.75 -0.52
CA PRO A 25 16.16 2.13 0.03
C PRO A 25 16.59 1.12 1.08
N ALA A 26 15.88 1.10 2.21
CA ALA A 26 16.14 0.07 3.21
C ALA A 26 16.06 -1.29 2.50
N ALA A 27 17.14 -2.04 2.54
CA ALA A 27 17.14 -3.38 1.96
C ALA A 27 15.97 -4.15 2.56
N VAL A 28 15.16 -4.77 1.69
CA VAL A 28 14.09 -5.65 2.15
C VAL A 28 14.78 -6.82 2.84
N ASP A 29 14.76 -6.85 4.17
CA ASP A 29 15.23 -8.01 4.92
C ASP A 29 14.38 -9.22 4.50
N PRO A 30 14.97 -10.25 3.88
CA PRO A 30 14.23 -11.45 3.50
C PRO A 30 13.49 -12.09 4.67
N ASN A 31 13.97 -11.89 5.90
CA ASN A 31 13.34 -12.40 7.12
C ASN A 31 12.19 -11.51 7.61
N SER A 32 12.13 -10.24 7.20
CA SER A 32 10.99 -9.36 7.45
C SER A 32 9.84 -9.60 6.46
N ILE A 33 10.08 -10.32 5.38
CA ILE A 33 9.07 -10.71 4.40
C ILE A 33 8.29 -11.89 4.95
N LYS A 34 7.22 -11.63 5.66
CA LYS A 34 6.29 -12.68 6.09
C LYS A 34 5.43 -13.08 4.90
N THR A 35 5.60 -14.31 4.43
CA THR A 35 4.76 -14.88 3.38
C THR A 35 3.65 -15.69 4.02
N ASN A 36 2.42 -15.24 3.86
CA ASN A 36 1.27 -16.03 4.22
C ASN A 36 0.95 -16.97 3.07
N ASN A 37 1.65 -18.12 3.03
CA ASN A 37 1.47 -19.19 2.05
C ASN A 37 1.89 -18.82 0.58
N GLN A 38 1.95 -19.80 -0.32
CA GLN A 38 2.70 -19.78 -1.58
C GLN A 38 2.20 -18.78 -2.65
N PHE A 39 1.02 -18.17 -2.49
CA PHE A 39 0.40 -17.39 -3.54
C PHE A 39 0.21 -15.92 -3.22
N THR A 40 0.68 -15.36 -2.07
CA THR A 40 -0.17 -14.37 -1.57
C THR A 40 0.44 -13.00 -1.42
N SER A 41 0.88 -12.64 -0.30
CA SER A 41 1.30 -11.28 -0.03
C SER A 41 2.67 -11.26 0.61
N ILE A 42 3.36 -10.19 0.39
CA ILE A 42 4.56 -9.82 1.14
C ILE A 42 4.13 -8.71 2.07
N VAL A 43 4.53 -8.81 3.34
CA VAL A 43 4.29 -7.79 4.35
C VAL A 43 5.62 -7.19 4.75
N HIS A 44 5.77 -5.91 4.56
CA HIS A 44 6.92 -5.14 5.02
C HIS A 44 6.45 -4.21 6.14
N THR A 45 6.74 -4.57 7.37
CA THR A 45 6.39 -3.75 8.54
C THR A 45 7.31 -2.54 8.64
N SER A 46 6.77 -1.42 9.15
CA SER A 46 7.54 -0.19 9.36
C SER A 46 8.20 0.37 8.09
N PHE A 47 7.58 0.17 6.94
CA PHE A 47 8.06 0.74 5.68
C PHE A 47 8.07 2.27 5.73
N PHE A 48 7.02 2.88 6.27
CA PHE A 48 7.02 4.29 6.65
C PHE A 48 7.05 4.43 8.17
N SER A 49 7.80 5.41 8.67
CA SER A 49 7.75 5.79 10.08
C SER A 49 6.41 6.47 10.42
N PRO A 50 6.01 6.53 11.71
CA PRO A 50 4.83 7.28 12.13
C PRO A 50 4.85 8.75 11.66
N GLU A 51 6.01 9.40 11.69
CA GLU A 51 6.19 10.79 11.24
C GLU A 51 5.97 10.91 9.73
N GLN A 52 6.45 9.94 8.94
CA GLN A 52 6.23 9.89 7.50
C GLN A 52 4.75 9.65 7.17
N CYS A 53 4.08 8.76 7.89
CA CYS A 53 2.64 8.55 7.75
C CYS A 53 1.87 9.85 8.07
N LYS A 54 2.23 10.52 9.16
CA LYS A 54 1.63 11.80 9.54
C LYS A 54 1.83 12.86 8.45
N ALA A 55 3.05 13.02 7.94
CA ALA A 55 3.36 13.99 6.88
C ALA A 55 2.54 13.73 5.60
N ILE A 56 2.36 12.46 5.22
CA ILE A 56 1.51 12.09 4.07
C ILE A 56 0.05 12.46 4.31
N ILE A 57 -0.47 12.22 5.51
CA ILE A 57 -1.86 12.56 5.88
C ILE A 57 -2.05 14.08 5.89
N GLU A 58 -1.10 14.84 6.44
CA GLU A 58 -1.15 16.29 6.49
C GLU A 58 -1.06 16.97 5.12
N ALA A 59 -0.43 16.31 4.14
CA ALA A 59 -0.41 16.77 2.76
C ALA A 59 -1.73 16.54 2.01
N CYS A 60 -2.71 15.83 2.59
CA CYS A 60 -4.02 15.64 1.99
C CYS A 60 -4.84 16.94 1.99
N GLU A 61 -5.33 17.33 0.84
CA GLU A 61 -6.15 18.52 0.69
C GLU A 61 -7.64 18.16 0.70
N LYS A 62 -8.42 18.78 1.61
CA LYS A 62 -9.86 18.50 1.77
C LYS A 62 -10.67 18.58 0.46
N PRO A 63 -10.45 19.58 -0.43
CA PRO A 63 -11.23 19.71 -1.67
C PRO A 63 -10.97 18.57 -2.67
N LEU A 64 -9.85 17.86 -2.55
CA LEU A 64 -9.44 16.81 -3.51
C LEU A 64 -10.05 15.43 -3.22
N TRP A 65 -10.76 15.28 -2.11
CA TRP A 65 -11.42 14.01 -1.79
C TRP A 65 -12.65 13.78 -2.65
N ILE A 66 -12.63 12.72 -3.43
CA ILE A 66 -13.74 12.26 -4.28
C ILE A 66 -14.25 10.88 -3.83
N GLN A 67 -15.47 10.53 -4.23
CA GLN A 67 -16.01 9.18 -4.03
C GLN A 67 -15.25 8.18 -4.90
N GLY A 68 -14.87 7.04 -4.34
CA GLY A 68 -14.24 5.96 -5.09
C GLY A 68 -15.21 5.33 -6.10
N GLU A 69 -14.72 5.08 -7.30
CA GLU A 69 -15.46 4.53 -8.42
C GLU A 69 -15.20 3.04 -8.59
N VAL A 70 -16.10 2.35 -9.27
CA VAL A 70 -15.98 0.98 -9.76
C VAL A 70 -16.28 0.96 -11.26
N ASN A 71 -15.77 -0.02 -11.99
CA ASN A 71 -16.14 -0.31 -13.38
C ASN A 71 -16.34 0.94 -14.27
N GLU A 72 -15.25 1.52 -14.77
CA GLU A 72 -15.28 2.61 -15.75
C GLU A 72 -16.01 3.89 -15.27
N GLY A 73 -15.81 4.27 -14.00
CA GLY A 73 -16.32 5.52 -13.46
C GLY A 73 -17.71 5.42 -12.80
N GLN A 74 -18.24 4.24 -12.60
CA GLN A 74 -19.51 4.04 -11.90
C GLN A 74 -19.34 4.16 -10.39
N ILE A 75 -20.34 4.69 -9.70
CA ILE A 75 -20.39 4.71 -8.24
C ILE A 75 -21.39 3.64 -7.78
N ASP A 76 -20.87 2.57 -7.17
CA ASP A 76 -21.68 1.56 -6.49
C ASP A 76 -21.22 1.43 -5.03
N LYS A 77 -21.93 2.12 -4.14
CA LYS A 77 -21.60 2.11 -2.70
C LYS A 77 -21.87 0.78 -2.01
N ASN A 78 -22.59 -0.16 -2.64
CA ASN A 78 -22.76 -1.50 -2.10
C ASN A 78 -21.50 -2.33 -2.32
N LEU A 79 -20.81 -2.10 -3.45
CA LEU A 79 -19.56 -2.76 -3.76
C LEU A 79 -18.35 -2.01 -3.17
N ARG A 80 -18.30 -0.67 -3.35
CA ARG A 80 -17.19 0.17 -2.94
C ARG A 80 -17.68 1.48 -2.34
N ASN A 81 -17.58 1.61 -1.03
CA ASN A 81 -17.85 2.84 -0.33
C ASN A 81 -16.57 3.37 0.33
N VAL A 82 -15.91 4.31 -0.33
CA VAL A 82 -14.62 4.86 0.10
C VAL A 82 -14.44 6.26 -0.51
N ARG A 83 -13.72 7.14 0.16
CA ARG A 83 -13.23 8.39 -0.43
C ARG A 83 -11.78 8.21 -0.84
N GLN A 84 -11.37 8.90 -1.90
CA GLN A 84 -10.00 8.80 -2.42
C GLN A 84 -9.50 10.15 -2.91
N GLN A 85 -8.18 10.34 -2.89
CA GLN A 85 -7.48 11.40 -3.59
C GLN A 85 -6.12 10.91 -4.08
N GLY A 86 -5.53 11.60 -5.06
CA GLY A 86 -4.18 11.31 -5.52
C GLY A 86 -3.17 11.43 -4.38
N LEU A 87 -2.20 10.52 -4.34
CA LEU A 87 -1.07 10.66 -3.43
C LEU A 87 -0.19 11.81 -3.89
N MET A 88 -0.05 12.83 -3.05
CA MET A 88 0.83 13.96 -3.35
C MET A 88 2.29 13.53 -3.33
N MET A 89 3.10 14.20 -4.13
CA MET A 89 4.52 13.93 -4.31
C MET A 89 5.28 15.25 -4.20
N ASN A 90 6.41 15.24 -3.50
CA ASN A 90 7.30 16.41 -3.45
C ASN A 90 8.13 16.54 -4.74
N GLU A 91 8.89 17.62 -4.87
CA GLU A 91 9.76 17.89 -6.05
C GLU A 91 10.76 16.76 -6.33
N GLU A 92 11.16 16.03 -5.31
CA GLU A 92 12.09 14.91 -5.37
C GLU A 92 11.41 13.58 -5.72
N GLY A 93 10.09 13.56 -5.88
CA GLY A 93 9.31 12.37 -6.23
C GLY A 93 8.96 11.46 -5.04
N TRP A 94 9.20 11.89 -3.78
CA TRP A 94 8.78 11.15 -2.60
C TRP A 94 7.26 11.37 -2.35
N PRO A 95 6.49 10.36 -1.92
CA PRO A 95 6.88 9.00 -1.53
C PRO A 95 6.91 7.97 -2.67
N HIS A 96 6.55 8.35 -3.91
CA HIS A 96 6.38 7.45 -5.05
C HIS A 96 7.64 6.68 -5.40
N THR A 97 8.78 7.35 -5.44
CA THR A 97 10.08 6.73 -5.76
C THR A 97 10.45 5.64 -4.77
N ARG A 98 10.24 5.89 -3.47
CA ARG A 98 10.51 4.92 -2.43
C ARG A 98 9.58 3.71 -2.51
N ILE A 99 8.28 3.95 -2.77
CA ILE A 99 7.30 2.86 -2.96
C ILE A 99 7.71 2.01 -4.17
N LEU A 100 8.00 2.63 -5.31
CA LEU A 100 8.37 1.91 -6.52
C LEU A 100 9.63 1.06 -6.34
N GLU A 101 10.61 1.55 -5.59
CA GLU A 101 11.81 0.80 -5.28
C GLU A 101 11.53 -0.44 -4.43
N LEU A 102 10.70 -0.32 -3.38
CA LEU A 102 10.24 -1.48 -2.61
C LEU A 102 9.51 -2.50 -3.50
N MET A 103 8.64 -2.03 -4.40
CA MET A 103 7.91 -2.90 -5.33
C MET A 103 8.86 -3.67 -6.26
N LYS A 104 9.92 -3.02 -6.77
CA LYS A 104 10.94 -3.69 -7.59
C LYS A 104 11.68 -4.76 -6.79
N GLN A 105 12.14 -4.44 -5.58
CA GLN A 105 12.84 -5.38 -4.71
C GLN A 105 11.96 -6.58 -4.36
N ALA A 106 10.70 -6.36 -3.97
CA ALA A 106 9.73 -7.42 -3.70
C ALA A 106 9.47 -8.30 -4.92
N ASN A 107 9.37 -7.69 -6.10
CA ASN A 107 9.20 -8.40 -7.35
C ASN A 107 10.43 -9.26 -7.69
N GLU A 108 11.63 -8.73 -7.54
CA GLU A 108 12.88 -9.47 -7.75
C GLU A 108 13.04 -10.62 -6.78
N ALA A 109 12.64 -10.43 -5.52
CA ALA A 109 12.72 -11.48 -4.52
C ALA A 109 11.70 -12.61 -4.78
N ARG A 110 10.48 -12.30 -5.26
CA ARG A 110 9.38 -13.26 -5.24
C ARG A 110 8.58 -13.39 -6.52
N PHE A 111 8.00 -12.30 -7.06
CA PHE A 111 6.95 -12.41 -8.08
C PHE A 111 7.49 -12.59 -9.50
N LYS A 112 8.65 -12.00 -9.81
CA LYS A 112 9.34 -12.12 -11.11
C LYS A 112 8.54 -11.62 -12.32
N PHE A 113 7.59 -10.69 -12.11
CA PHE A 113 6.88 -10.06 -13.22
C PHE A 113 7.78 -9.12 -14.01
N LYS A 114 7.49 -8.94 -15.30
CA LYS A 114 7.99 -7.80 -16.06
C LYS A 114 7.23 -6.56 -15.61
N LEU A 115 7.94 -5.55 -15.08
CA LEU A 115 7.34 -4.32 -14.56
C LEU A 115 7.79 -3.12 -15.39
N ASN A 116 6.84 -2.21 -15.67
CA ASN A 116 7.07 -0.93 -16.33
C ASN A 116 7.09 0.26 -15.35
N GLY A 117 6.47 0.10 -14.17
CA GLY A 117 6.37 1.16 -13.16
C GLY A 117 4.95 1.66 -12.94
N PHE A 118 4.82 2.84 -12.35
CA PHE A 118 3.54 3.54 -12.22
C PHE A 118 3.13 4.17 -13.54
N MET A 119 1.82 4.27 -13.77
CA MET A 119 1.25 4.96 -14.91
C MET A 119 0.52 6.23 -14.45
N ASN A 120 0.65 7.32 -15.19
CA ASN A 120 0.05 8.62 -14.82
C ASN A 120 -1.47 8.55 -14.67
N TYR A 121 -2.14 7.72 -15.46
CA TYR A 121 -3.60 7.53 -15.40
C TYR A 121 -4.05 6.62 -14.25
N ASP A 122 -3.11 5.98 -13.56
CA ASP A 122 -3.36 5.01 -12.49
C ASP A 122 -2.30 5.17 -11.39
N ALA A 123 -2.06 6.42 -11.02
CA ALA A 123 -1.09 6.79 -10.00
C ALA A 123 -1.55 6.34 -8.60
N PRO A 124 -0.63 6.13 -7.66
CA PRO A 124 -1.00 5.82 -6.28
C PRO A 124 -1.95 6.84 -5.67
N MET A 125 -2.85 6.36 -4.83
CA MET A 125 -3.92 7.14 -4.20
C MET A 125 -3.95 6.91 -2.69
N ILE A 126 -4.51 7.89 -1.96
CA ILE A 126 -4.88 7.71 -0.57
C ILE A 126 -6.36 7.37 -0.50
N MET A 127 -6.69 6.34 0.27
CA MET A 127 -8.05 5.88 0.55
C MET A 127 -8.44 6.24 1.97
N GLU A 128 -9.65 6.77 2.13
CA GLU A 128 -10.26 7.08 3.41
C GLU A 128 -11.52 6.25 3.61
N TYR A 129 -11.48 5.38 4.62
CA TYR A 129 -12.60 4.54 5.04
C TYR A 129 -13.12 5.01 6.40
N GLY A 130 -14.17 5.78 6.42
CA GLY A 130 -14.90 6.14 7.62
C GLY A 130 -15.88 5.04 8.04
N LYS A 131 -16.64 5.28 9.13
CA LYS A 131 -17.65 4.34 9.61
C LYS A 131 -18.61 3.91 8.50
N GLY A 132 -18.77 2.60 8.33
CA GLY A 132 -19.62 1.98 7.30
C GLY A 132 -18.95 1.82 5.95
N CYS A 133 -17.79 2.44 5.71
CA CYS A 133 -17.05 2.31 4.47
C CYS A 133 -16.40 0.92 4.34
N HIS A 134 -16.28 0.44 3.10
CA HIS A 134 -15.75 -0.86 2.76
C HIS A 134 -15.42 -0.94 1.27
N TYR A 135 -14.76 -2.01 0.85
CA TYR A 135 -14.65 -2.44 -0.53
C TYR A 135 -14.77 -3.96 -0.57
N ASP A 136 -15.83 -4.46 -1.19
CA ASP A 136 -16.15 -5.89 -1.22
C ASP A 136 -15.19 -6.67 -2.13
N TRP A 137 -15.37 -8.00 -2.19
CA TRP A 137 -14.52 -8.91 -2.95
C TRP A 137 -14.33 -8.46 -4.39
N HIS A 138 -13.06 -8.26 -4.77
CA HIS A 138 -12.65 -7.86 -6.11
C HIS A 138 -11.22 -8.34 -6.41
N ILE A 139 -10.85 -8.24 -7.67
CA ILE A 139 -9.47 -8.30 -8.15
C ILE A 139 -9.12 -6.95 -8.76
N ASP A 140 -7.84 -6.60 -8.73
CA ASP A 140 -7.38 -5.29 -9.22
C ASP A 140 -7.08 -5.28 -10.73
N VAL A 141 -6.93 -6.44 -11.36
CA VAL A 141 -6.73 -6.58 -12.80
C VAL A 141 -8.04 -6.92 -13.48
N GLY A 142 -8.27 -6.36 -14.66
CA GLY A 142 -9.48 -6.62 -15.43
C GLY A 142 -9.45 -5.96 -16.81
N LYS A 143 -10.58 -5.98 -17.53
CA LYS A 143 -10.69 -5.45 -18.88
C LYS A 143 -10.23 -3.98 -19.00
N ALA A 144 -10.58 -3.15 -18.02
CA ALA A 144 -10.21 -1.74 -18.01
C ALA A 144 -8.73 -1.49 -17.65
N VAL A 145 -8.12 -2.41 -16.88
CA VAL A 145 -6.75 -2.30 -16.35
C VAL A 145 -5.99 -3.63 -16.48
N PRO A 146 -5.81 -4.15 -17.71
CA PRO A 146 -5.27 -5.50 -17.94
C PRO A 146 -3.79 -5.63 -17.65
N ASN A 147 -3.11 -4.52 -17.44
CA ASN A 147 -1.66 -4.43 -17.28
C ASN A 147 -1.20 -4.25 -15.83
N ARG A 148 -2.10 -4.22 -14.84
CA ARG A 148 -1.74 -4.23 -13.42
C ARG A 148 -1.13 -5.58 -13.04
N LYS A 149 0.09 -5.55 -12.48
CA LYS A 149 0.84 -6.77 -12.08
C LYS A 149 0.91 -6.94 -10.58
N LEU A 150 1.29 -5.90 -9.87
CA LEU A 150 1.39 -5.88 -8.43
C LEU A 150 0.53 -4.77 -7.87
N SER A 151 -0.24 -5.13 -6.87
CA SER A 151 -0.99 -4.22 -6.00
C SER A 151 -0.24 -4.01 -4.70
N PHE A 152 -0.41 -2.86 -4.10
CA PHE A 152 0.07 -2.62 -2.75
C PHE A 152 -0.91 -1.76 -1.96
N THR A 153 -0.89 -1.95 -0.65
CA THR A 153 -1.54 -1.05 0.31
C THR A 153 -0.59 -0.73 1.44
N ILE A 154 -0.55 0.53 1.88
CA ILE A 154 0.28 0.98 2.99
C ILE A 154 -0.62 1.61 4.05
N GLN A 155 -0.56 1.10 5.29
CA GLN A 155 -1.35 1.61 6.40
C GLN A 155 -0.82 2.95 6.88
N LEU A 156 -1.66 3.99 6.86
CA LEU A 156 -1.32 5.31 7.38
C LEU A 156 -1.89 5.56 8.76
N SER A 157 -3.10 5.05 9.07
CA SER A 157 -3.70 5.14 10.40
C SER A 157 -3.04 4.20 11.39
N LYS A 158 -3.08 4.56 12.66
CA LYS A 158 -2.70 3.66 13.75
C LYS A 158 -3.78 2.58 13.96
N PRO A 159 -3.42 1.38 14.47
CA PRO A 159 -4.38 0.31 14.73
C PRO A 159 -5.54 0.71 15.65
N GLU A 160 -5.27 1.59 16.62
CA GLU A 160 -6.23 2.09 17.61
C GLU A 160 -7.19 3.16 17.07
N ASP A 161 -6.91 3.76 15.92
CA ASP A 161 -7.72 4.85 15.35
C ASP A 161 -9.03 4.36 14.72
N TYR A 162 -9.18 3.03 14.51
CA TYR A 162 -10.36 2.45 13.85
C TYR A 162 -10.59 0.99 14.22
N GLU A 163 -11.83 0.53 14.06
CA GLU A 163 -12.26 -0.86 14.22
C GLU A 163 -12.82 -1.42 12.90
N GLY A 164 -12.51 -2.67 12.56
CA GLY A 164 -12.81 -3.24 11.24
C GLY A 164 -11.87 -2.69 10.18
N GLY A 165 -12.29 -2.62 8.92
CA GLY A 165 -11.48 -2.11 7.82
C GLY A 165 -10.26 -2.98 7.51
N ASP A 166 -10.31 -4.27 7.83
CA ASP A 166 -9.22 -5.21 7.59
C ASP A 166 -9.16 -5.60 6.11
N ILE A 167 -7.94 -5.76 5.61
CA ILE A 167 -7.73 -6.41 4.32
C ILE A 167 -7.81 -7.91 4.51
N GLU A 168 -8.61 -8.56 3.67
CA GLU A 168 -8.78 -10.01 3.65
C GLU A 168 -8.50 -10.54 2.25
N PHE A 169 -7.84 -11.69 2.16
CA PHE A 169 -7.59 -12.40 0.91
C PHE A 169 -8.40 -13.68 0.84
N LEU A 170 -8.97 -13.98 -0.34
CA LEU A 170 -9.76 -15.19 -0.54
C LEU A 170 -8.89 -16.45 -0.38
N GLY A 171 -9.34 -17.37 0.49
CA GLY A 171 -8.63 -18.63 0.72
C GLY A 171 -7.35 -18.54 1.54
N THR A 172 -7.04 -17.38 2.12
CA THR A 172 -5.82 -17.16 2.90
C THR A 172 -6.13 -16.52 4.24
N GLN A 173 -5.59 -17.09 5.30
CA GLN A 173 -5.57 -16.43 6.60
C GLN A 173 -4.40 -15.44 6.64
N VAL A 174 -4.67 -14.24 7.15
CA VAL A 174 -3.69 -13.18 7.30
C VAL A 174 -3.40 -12.87 8.76
N ASP A 175 -2.18 -12.46 9.05
CA ASP A 175 -1.83 -11.90 10.35
C ASP A 175 -2.35 -10.46 10.43
N THR A 176 -3.62 -10.33 10.85
CA THR A 176 -4.30 -9.04 10.94
C THR A 176 -3.53 -8.05 11.81
N ALA A 177 -2.90 -8.50 12.88
CA ALA A 177 -2.15 -7.63 13.79
C ALA A 177 -0.98 -6.95 13.07
N SER A 178 -0.18 -7.71 12.32
CA SER A 178 0.90 -7.14 11.50
C SER A 178 0.38 -6.26 10.37
N PHE A 179 -0.75 -6.63 9.75
CA PHE A 179 -1.34 -5.87 8.64
C PHE A 179 -1.86 -4.51 9.07
N ARG A 180 -2.29 -4.37 10.33
CA ARG A 180 -2.83 -3.12 10.88
C ARG A 180 -1.77 -2.15 11.37
N GLN A 181 -0.52 -2.58 11.57
CA GLN A 181 0.54 -1.69 12.06
C GLN A 181 0.74 -0.50 11.12
N GLN A 182 0.81 0.70 11.70
CA GLN A 182 1.09 1.93 10.96
C GLN A 182 2.41 1.83 10.20
N GLY A 183 2.43 2.30 8.96
CA GLY A 183 3.59 2.22 8.07
C GLY A 183 3.80 0.86 7.40
N THR A 184 2.98 -0.16 7.70
CA THR A 184 3.10 -1.48 7.05
C THR A 184 2.67 -1.39 5.59
N CYS A 185 3.51 -1.90 4.70
CA CYS A 185 3.23 -2.11 3.29
C CYS A 185 2.90 -3.58 3.03
N ILE A 186 1.78 -3.84 2.38
CA ILE A 186 1.34 -5.16 1.94
C ILE A 186 1.37 -5.16 0.42
N ILE A 187 2.08 -6.13 -0.18
CA ILE A 187 2.30 -6.26 -1.63
C ILE A 187 1.75 -7.61 -2.07
N PHE A 188 0.98 -7.62 -3.15
CA PHE A 188 0.36 -8.84 -3.67
C PHE A 188 0.11 -8.75 -5.18
N PRO A 189 0.03 -9.90 -5.89
CA PRO A 189 -0.37 -9.92 -7.30
C PRO A 189 -1.76 -9.34 -7.51
N SER A 190 -1.93 -8.51 -8.53
CA SER A 190 -3.20 -7.80 -8.79
C SER A 190 -4.39 -8.72 -9.12
N PHE A 191 -4.14 -9.98 -9.42
CA PHE A 191 -5.18 -11.00 -9.64
C PHE A 191 -5.68 -11.68 -8.35
N LEU A 192 -5.07 -11.42 -7.18
CA LEU A 192 -5.57 -12.00 -5.93
C LEU A 192 -6.87 -11.33 -5.50
N ALA A 193 -7.90 -12.15 -5.31
CA ALA A 193 -9.17 -11.69 -4.80
C ALA A 193 -9.02 -11.25 -3.34
N HIS A 194 -9.42 -10.02 -3.06
CA HIS A 194 -9.32 -9.42 -1.74
C HIS A 194 -10.46 -8.44 -1.49
N LYS A 195 -10.63 -8.05 -0.25
CA LYS A 195 -11.62 -7.03 0.16
C LYS A 195 -11.07 -6.19 1.31
N ILE A 196 -11.71 -5.06 1.55
CA ILE A 196 -11.59 -4.28 2.80
C ILE A 196 -12.91 -4.45 3.55
N SER A 197 -12.86 -5.08 4.73
CA SER A 197 -14.03 -5.27 5.58
C SER A 197 -14.61 -3.93 6.04
N LYS A 198 -15.88 -3.93 6.44
CA LYS A 198 -16.55 -2.70 6.87
C LYS A 198 -15.89 -2.10 8.10
N VAL A 199 -15.57 -0.81 8.05
CA VAL A 199 -15.13 -0.04 9.20
C VAL A 199 -16.31 0.14 10.15
N LYS A 200 -16.16 -0.29 11.40
CA LYS A 200 -17.19 -0.23 12.43
C LYS A 200 -17.18 1.10 13.18
N SER A 201 -15.97 1.60 13.45
CA SER A 201 -15.76 2.90 14.11
C SER A 201 -14.42 3.50 13.70
N GLY A 202 -14.26 4.81 13.89
CA GLY A 202 -13.05 5.54 13.54
C GLY A 202 -12.88 5.80 12.06
N ASN A 203 -11.63 6.07 11.66
CA ASN A 203 -11.27 6.40 10.28
C ASN A 203 -9.96 5.73 9.88
N ARG A 204 -9.99 4.92 8.83
CA ARG A 204 -8.82 4.23 8.29
C ARG A 204 -8.33 4.93 7.04
N LEU A 205 -7.07 5.36 7.07
CA LEU A 205 -6.36 5.91 5.92
C LEU A 205 -5.28 4.90 5.45
N SER A 206 -5.19 4.72 4.15
CA SER A 206 -4.14 3.89 3.54
C SER A 206 -3.77 4.43 2.16
N ILE A 207 -2.52 4.22 1.75
CA ILE A 207 -2.13 4.38 0.35
C ILE A 207 -2.47 3.08 -0.36
N VAL A 208 -2.95 3.17 -1.60
CA VAL A 208 -3.07 2.05 -2.52
C VAL A 208 -2.50 2.43 -3.88
N GLY A 209 -2.04 1.44 -4.62
CA GLY A 209 -1.58 1.67 -5.99
C GLY A 209 -1.16 0.38 -6.66
N TRP A 210 -0.81 0.52 -7.93
CA TRP A 210 -0.52 -0.61 -8.81
C TRP A 210 0.75 -0.37 -9.62
N VAL A 211 1.57 -1.42 -9.73
CA VAL A 211 2.71 -1.42 -10.65
C VAL A 211 2.32 -2.21 -11.88
N HIS A 212 2.51 -1.58 -13.02
CA HIS A 212 2.10 -2.08 -14.33
C HIS A 212 3.21 -2.86 -15.02
N GLY A 213 2.82 -3.70 -15.96
CA GLY A 213 3.68 -4.44 -16.86
C GLY A 213 2.96 -4.72 -18.17
N PRO A 214 3.47 -5.64 -19.01
CA PRO A 214 2.74 -6.13 -20.19
C PRO A 214 1.40 -6.76 -19.77
N THR A 215 0.44 -6.86 -20.68
CA THR A 215 -0.78 -7.64 -20.45
C THR A 215 -0.46 -9.09 -20.11
N TYR A 216 -1.37 -9.81 -19.48
CA TYR A 216 -1.23 -11.25 -19.28
C TYR A 216 -1.45 -11.94 -20.64
N GLU A 217 -0.52 -12.85 -20.98
CA GLU A 217 -0.56 -13.69 -22.19
C GLU A 217 -1.06 -15.08 -21.81
#